data_b43e95457ced5547764634a338cb0375
#
_entry.id   b43e95457ced5547764634a338cb0375
#
_cell.length_a   1.000
_cell.length_b   1.000
_cell.length_c   1.000
_cell.angle_alpha   90.00
_cell.angle_beta   90.00
_cell.angle_gamma   90.00
#
_symmetry.space_group_name_H-M   'P 1'
#
loop_
_entity.id
_entity.type
_entity.pdbx_description
1 polymer ?
#
loop_
_entity_poly.entity_id
_entity_poly.type
_entity_poly.pdbx_seq_one_letter_code
_entity_poly.pdbx_strand_id
1 'polypeptide(L)'
;MDAMEKVRVTKNLIYMLLAVKALMLVWGILGLIEYFVPAAGFGLQDENFPAGVQFLHWLLITLTGTVFVVGYMTGWTYTPFATITMYATLATICFVETVDFNAFGGGDRRFFIMALEYVLYIVLSTYLLRSEHVRMRFQATIG
;
A
#
# COMPACT_ATOMS: atom_id res chain seq x y z
N MET A 1 25.73 11.66 -9.52
CA MET A 1 24.47 11.36 -10.21
C MET A 1 24.05 12.61 -10.94
N ASP A 2 24.04 12.56 -12.25
CA ASP A 2 23.72 13.70 -13.13
C ASP A 2 22.24 14.08 -12.99
N ALA A 3 21.90 15.36 -13.19
CA ALA A 3 20.53 15.88 -13.07
C ALA A 3 19.53 15.10 -13.95
N MET A 4 19.93 14.73 -15.16
CA MET A 4 19.10 13.91 -16.07
C MET A 4 18.85 12.48 -15.54
N GLU A 5 19.83 11.88 -14.88
CA GLU A 5 19.70 10.57 -14.27
C GLU A 5 18.73 10.61 -13.09
N LYS A 6 18.81 11.64 -12.26
CA LYS A 6 17.90 11.88 -11.13
C LYS A 6 16.45 12.03 -11.59
N VAL A 7 16.21 12.77 -12.68
CA VAL A 7 14.89 12.95 -13.28
C VAL A 7 14.33 11.62 -13.80
N ARG A 8 15.15 10.81 -14.47
CA ARG A 8 14.74 9.50 -14.99
C ARG A 8 14.39 8.51 -13.87
N VAL A 9 15.20 8.47 -12.81
CA VAL A 9 14.95 7.59 -11.66
C VAL A 9 13.64 7.94 -10.96
N THR A 10 13.39 9.22 -10.73
CA THR A 10 12.14 9.68 -10.07
C THR A 10 10.90 9.43 -10.93
N LYS A 11 11.00 9.50 -12.25
CA LYS A 11 9.92 9.17 -13.18
C LYS A 11 9.62 7.66 -13.16
N ASN A 12 10.65 6.83 -13.18
CA ASN A 12 10.45 5.38 -13.16
C ASN A 12 9.84 4.90 -11.84
N LEU A 13 10.15 5.58 -10.73
CA LEU A 13 9.62 5.24 -9.42
C LEU A 13 8.09 5.39 -9.33
N ILE A 14 7.49 6.40 -9.98
CA ILE A 14 6.03 6.54 -9.97
C ILE A 14 5.34 5.41 -10.76
N TYR A 15 5.94 4.96 -11.86
CA TYR A 15 5.40 3.82 -12.62
C TYR A 15 5.56 2.50 -11.86
N MET A 16 6.68 2.31 -11.19
CA MET A 16 6.88 1.17 -10.29
C MET A 16 5.85 1.18 -9.16
N LEU A 17 5.61 2.34 -8.55
CA LEU A 17 4.61 2.49 -7.51
C LEU A 17 3.20 2.19 -8.04
N LEU A 18 2.86 2.66 -9.26
CA LEU A 18 1.59 2.34 -9.91
C LEU A 18 1.42 0.84 -10.13
N ALA A 19 2.45 0.15 -10.61
CA ALA A 19 2.42 -1.30 -10.82
C ALA A 19 2.22 -2.04 -9.48
N VAL A 20 2.97 -1.68 -8.44
CA VAL A 20 2.82 -2.25 -7.10
C VAL A 20 1.42 -2.03 -6.55
N LYS A 21 0.85 -0.82 -6.71
CA LYS A 21 -0.50 -0.50 -6.25
C LYS A 21 -1.59 -1.23 -7.03
N ALA A 22 -1.39 -1.44 -8.33
CA ALA A 22 -2.29 -2.28 -9.13
C ALA A 22 -2.25 -3.75 -8.68
N LEU A 23 -1.06 -4.29 -8.39
CA LEU A 23 -0.91 -5.63 -7.82
C LEU A 23 -1.57 -5.74 -6.43
N MET A 24 -1.36 -4.75 -5.56
CA MET A 24 -2.04 -4.69 -4.24
C MET A 24 -3.56 -4.67 -4.39
N LEU A 25 -4.09 -3.94 -5.36
CA LEU A 25 -5.53 -3.91 -5.64
C LEU A 25 -6.06 -5.28 -6.03
N VAL A 26 -5.40 -5.96 -6.97
CA VAL A 26 -5.77 -7.33 -7.37
C VAL A 26 -5.68 -8.28 -6.18
N TRP A 27 -4.59 -8.22 -5.44
CA TRP A 27 -4.37 -9.07 -4.26
C TRP A 27 -5.43 -8.85 -3.17
N GLY A 28 -5.76 -7.58 -2.87
CA GLY A 28 -6.81 -7.24 -1.91
C GLY A 28 -8.19 -7.71 -2.34
N ILE A 29 -8.53 -7.59 -3.64
CA ILE A 29 -9.79 -8.10 -4.19
C ILE A 29 -9.86 -9.62 -4.03
N LEU A 30 -8.79 -10.36 -4.35
CA LEU A 30 -8.75 -11.81 -4.18
C LEU A 30 -8.94 -12.20 -2.70
N GLY A 31 -8.30 -11.48 -1.77
CA GLY A 31 -8.47 -11.70 -0.34
C GLY A 31 -9.90 -11.44 0.13
N LEU A 32 -10.56 -10.39 -0.37
CA LEU A 32 -11.98 -10.13 -0.08
C LEU A 32 -12.90 -11.21 -0.69
N ILE A 33 -12.62 -11.65 -1.91
CA ILE A 33 -13.40 -12.73 -2.54
C ILE A 33 -13.31 -13.99 -1.68
N GLU A 34 -12.11 -14.41 -1.26
CA GLU A 34 -11.95 -15.60 -0.43
C GLU A 34 -12.58 -15.41 0.95
N TYR A 35 -12.51 -14.21 1.53
CA TYR A 35 -13.17 -13.91 2.80
C TYR A 35 -14.69 -14.17 2.75
N PHE A 36 -15.36 -13.76 1.67
CA PHE A 36 -16.80 -13.96 1.49
C PHE A 36 -17.16 -15.32 0.88
N VAL A 37 -16.24 -15.91 0.13
CA VAL A 37 -16.41 -17.18 -0.55
C VAL A 37 -15.22 -18.09 -0.25
N PRO A 38 -15.17 -18.73 0.94
CA PRO A 38 -14.03 -19.57 1.34
C PRO A 38 -13.75 -20.72 0.37
N ALA A 39 -14.76 -21.16 -0.37
CA ALA A 39 -14.63 -22.18 -1.42
C ALA A 39 -13.75 -21.74 -2.62
N ALA A 40 -13.41 -20.44 -2.74
CA ALA A 40 -12.48 -19.96 -3.77
C ALA A 40 -11.07 -20.55 -3.59
N GLY A 41 -10.65 -20.83 -2.34
CA GLY A 41 -9.48 -21.67 -2.06
C GLY A 41 -8.14 -21.05 -2.48
N PHE A 42 -7.98 -19.71 -2.43
CA PHE A 42 -6.71 -19.05 -2.80
C PHE A 42 -5.63 -19.20 -1.71
N GLY A 43 -6.01 -19.62 -0.49
CA GLY A 43 -5.10 -19.78 0.64
C GLY A 43 -4.61 -18.45 1.22
N LEU A 44 -5.43 -17.40 1.12
CA LEU A 44 -5.10 -16.04 1.59
C LEU A 44 -5.62 -15.77 3.01
N GLN A 45 -6.53 -16.61 3.51
CA GLN A 45 -7.05 -16.47 4.87
C GLN A 45 -6.11 -17.17 5.86
N ASP A 46 -5.95 -16.58 7.03
CA ASP A 46 -5.17 -17.14 8.13
C ASP A 46 -6.10 -17.44 9.32
N GLU A 47 -6.16 -18.70 9.76
CA GLU A 47 -7.00 -19.15 10.87
C GLU A 47 -6.61 -18.52 12.22
N ASN A 48 -5.38 -18.01 12.33
CA ASN A 48 -4.90 -17.36 13.56
C ASN A 48 -5.45 -15.94 13.73
N PHE A 49 -6.05 -15.35 12.69
CA PHE A 49 -6.60 -14.00 12.76
C PHE A 49 -8.11 -14.01 12.97
N PRO A 50 -8.63 -13.16 13.88
CA PRO A 50 -10.07 -12.92 13.96
C PRO A 50 -10.64 -12.46 12.62
N ALA A 51 -11.84 -12.95 12.29
CA ALA A 51 -12.47 -12.64 11.00
C ALA A 51 -12.59 -11.13 10.72
N GLY A 52 -12.88 -10.32 11.75
CA GLY A 52 -12.94 -8.85 11.60
C GLY A 52 -11.59 -8.21 11.24
N VAL A 53 -10.48 -8.73 11.77
CA VAL A 53 -9.11 -8.25 11.45
C VAL A 53 -8.77 -8.59 10.02
N GLN A 54 -9.04 -9.83 9.59
CA GLN A 54 -8.83 -10.26 8.20
C GLN A 54 -9.63 -9.42 7.21
N PHE A 55 -10.92 -9.19 7.49
CA PHE A 55 -11.75 -8.32 6.66
C PHE A 55 -11.17 -6.92 6.52
N LEU A 56 -10.80 -6.31 7.66
CA LEU A 56 -10.22 -4.96 7.67
C LEU A 56 -8.89 -4.89 6.91
N HIS A 57 -8.04 -5.90 7.07
CA HIS A 57 -6.78 -6.03 6.34
C HIS A 57 -7.01 -6.01 4.81
N TRP A 58 -7.84 -6.91 4.30
CA TRP A 58 -8.13 -7.01 2.87
C TRP A 58 -8.83 -5.77 2.32
N LEU A 59 -9.74 -5.19 3.10
CA LEU A 59 -10.40 -3.93 2.75
C LEU A 59 -9.39 -2.79 2.60
N LEU A 60 -8.47 -2.63 3.54
CA LEU A 60 -7.46 -1.57 3.51
C LEU A 60 -6.46 -1.73 2.37
N ILE A 61 -6.02 -2.97 2.08
CA ILE A 61 -5.16 -3.24 0.92
C ILE A 61 -5.89 -2.85 -0.37
N THR A 62 -7.15 -3.26 -0.52
CA THR A 62 -7.98 -2.93 -1.68
C THR A 62 -8.16 -1.43 -1.83
N LEU A 63 -8.51 -0.73 -0.75
CA LEU A 63 -8.69 0.73 -0.75
C LEU A 63 -7.39 1.46 -1.09
N THR A 64 -6.27 1.03 -0.53
CA THR A 64 -4.95 1.63 -0.80
C THR A 64 -4.57 1.50 -2.27
N GLY A 65 -4.80 0.33 -2.87
CA GLY A 65 -4.59 0.11 -4.30
C GLY A 65 -5.54 0.96 -5.15
N THR A 66 -6.84 0.95 -4.82
CA THR A 66 -7.88 1.71 -5.53
C THR A 66 -7.60 3.21 -5.53
N VAL A 67 -7.36 3.79 -4.35
CA VAL A 67 -7.11 5.23 -4.19
C VAL A 67 -5.93 5.68 -5.05
N PHE A 68 -4.85 4.92 -5.07
CA PHE A 68 -3.69 5.30 -5.86
C PHE A 68 -3.93 5.10 -7.36
N VAL A 69 -4.44 3.94 -7.79
CA VAL A 69 -4.64 3.62 -9.21
C VAL A 69 -5.66 4.56 -9.83
N VAL A 70 -6.85 4.72 -9.22
CA VAL A 70 -7.88 5.63 -9.71
C VAL A 70 -7.41 7.07 -9.66
N GLY A 71 -6.79 7.48 -8.55
CA GLY A 71 -6.25 8.83 -8.40
C GLY A 71 -5.17 9.15 -9.43
N TYR A 72 -4.30 8.18 -9.75
CA TYR A 72 -3.29 8.33 -10.79
C TYR A 72 -3.93 8.46 -12.18
N MET A 73 -4.93 7.65 -12.50
CA MET A 73 -5.62 7.68 -13.80
C MET A 73 -6.40 8.98 -14.01
N THR A 74 -7.09 9.45 -12.98
CA THR A 74 -7.90 10.68 -13.03
C THR A 74 -7.11 11.97 -12.81
N GLY A 75 -5.86 11.88 -12.36
CA GLY A 75 -5.08 13.05 -11.96
C GLY A 75 -5.59 13.72 -10.67
N TRP A 76 -6.27 12.97 -9.80
CA TRP A 76 -6.87 13.52 -8.58
C TRP A 76 -5.81 14.11 -7.64
N THR A 77 -5.92 15.41 -7.39
CA THR A 77 -4.92 16.22 -6.68
C THR A 77 -4.60 15.72 -5.27
N TYR A 78 -5.59 15.15 -4.58
CA TYR A 78 -5.40 14.64 -3.21
C TYR A 78 -4.84 13.21 -3.16
N THR A 79 -4.55 12.57 -4.29
CA THR A 79 -4.02 11.20 -4.35
C THR A 79 -2.78 10.99 -3.48
N PRO A 80 -1.75 11.85 -3.50
CA PRO A 80 -0.59 11.68 -2.63
C PRO A 80 -0.95 11.68 -1.15
N PHE A 81 -1.77 12.64 -0.73
CA PHE A 81 -2.20 12.78 0.66
C PHE A 81 -3.05 11.57 1.10
N ALA A 82 -4.05 11.20 0.31
CA ALA A 82 -4.89 10.04 0.60
C ALA A 82 -4.07 8.74 0.69
N THR A 83 -3.08 8.56 -0.19
CA THR A 83 -2.18 7.41 -0.17
C THR A 83 -1.33 7.37 1.11
N ILE A 84 -0.80 8.51 1.55
CA ILE A 84 -0.03 8.60 2.80
C ILE A 84 -0.92 8.28 4.00
N THR A 85 -2.16 8.76 4.03
CA THR A 85 -3.13 8.42 5.07
C THR A 85 -3.39 6.91 5.10
N MET A 86 -3.56 6.27 3.93
CA MET A 86 -3.71 4.82 3.83
C MET A 86 -2.47 4.08 4.36
N TYR A 87 -1.25 4.57 4.10
CA TYR A 87 -0.02 3.98 4.66
C TYR A 87 0.01 4.06 6.18
N ALA A 88 -0.40 5.19 6.76
CA ALA A 88 -0.48 5.31 8.22
C ALA A 88 -1.48 4.30 8.81
N THR A 89 -2.63 4.11 8.14
CA THR A 89 -3.64 3.12 8.57
C THR A 89 -3.11 1.70 8.43
N LEU A 90 -2.46 1.36 7.31
CA LEU A 90 -1.84 0.05 7.12
C LEU A 90 -0.74 -0.22 8.15
N ALA A 91 0.10 0.77 8.46
CA ALA A 91 1.11 0.63 9.52
C ALA A 91 0.48 0.34 10.88
N THR A 92 -0.66 0.96 11.19
CA THR A 92 -1.40 0.67 12.43
C THR A 92 -1.93 -0.76 12.46
N ILE A 93 -2.52 -1.24 11.36
CA ILE A 93 -2.98 -2.62 11.26
C ILE A 93 -1.82 -3.60 11.34
N CYS A 94 -0.72 -3.35 10.63
CA CYS A 94 0.50 -4.16 10.69
C CYS A 94 1.03 -4.26 12.14
N PHE A 95 0.98 -3.16 12.91
CA PHE A 95 1.34 -3.18 14.32
C PHE A 95 0.44 -4.13 15.12
N VAL A 96 -0.88 -3.97 14.99
CA VAL A 96 -1.87 -4.81 15.70
C VAL A 96 -1.69 -6.29 15.32
N GLU A 97 -1.58 -6.59 14.03
CA GLU A 97 -1.38 -7.96 13.55
C GLU A 97 -0.07 -8.57 14.07
N THR A 98 1.00 -7.77 14.14
CA THR A 98 2.30 -8.26 14.60
C THR A 98 2.34 -8.49 16.11
N VAL A 99 1.74 -7.59 16.89
CA VAL A 99 1.82 -7.63 18.36
C VAL A 99 0.78 -8.58 18.94
N ASP A 100 -0.49 -8.47 18.50
CA ASP A 100 -1.60 -9.16 19.13
C ASP A 100 -1.86 -10.55 18.53
N PHE A 101 -1.60 -10.73 17.22
CA PHE A 101 -1.99 -11.94 16.50
C PHE A 101 -0.82 -12.77 15.96
N ASN A 102 0.43 -12.44 16.32
CA ASN A 102 1.61 -13.18 15.87
C ASN A 102 1.70 -13.33 14.33
N ALA A 103 1.23 -12.34 13.59
CA ALA A 103 1.42 -12.31 12.14
C ALA A 103 2.88 -12.66 11.79
N PHE A 104 3.09 -13.35 10.68
CA PHE A 104 4.41 -13.74 10.20
C PHE A 104 5.16 -14.80 11.03
N GLY A 105 4.45 -15.61 11.82
CA GLY A 105 5.00 -16.78 12.52
C GLY A 105 5.97 -16.41 13.65
N GLY A 106 5.64 -16.46 14.81
CA GLY A 106 6.30 -16.25 16.11
C GLY A 106 7.78 -15.80 16.18
N GLY A 107 8.18 -15.23 17.30
CA GLY A 107 9.56 -14.79 17.56
C GLY A 107 9.93 -13.41 16.98
N ASP A 108 11.21 -13.06 17.04
CA ASP A 108 11.72 -11.72 16.68
C ASP A 108 11.60 -11.39 15.19
N ARG A 109 11.45 -12.39 14.33
CA ARG A 109 11.34 -12.22 12.89
C ARG A 109 10.14 -11.36 12.48
N ARG A 110 9.03 -11.45 13.21
CA ARG A 110 7.84 -10.63 12.96
C ARG A 110 8.12 -9.13 13.09
N PHE A 111 8.90 -8.74 14.09
CA PHE A 111 9.26 -7.33 14.31
C PHE A 111 10.20 -6.81 13.22
N PHE A 112 11.05 -7.65 12.67
CA PHE A 112 11.90 -7.27 11.54
C PHE A 112 11.06 -6.96 10.29
N ILE A 113 10.07 -7.78 9.98
CA ILE A 113 9.16 -7.57 8.83
C ILE A 113 8.34 -6.30 9.05
N MET A 114 7.79 -6.09 10.24
CA MET A 114 7.07 -4.86 10.59
C MET A 114 7.95 -3.62 10.43
N ALA A 115 9.19 -3.66 10.92
CA ALA A 115 10.13 -2.55 10.77
C ALA A 115 10.46 -2.25 9.31
N LEU A 116 10.65 -3.27 8.49
CA LEU A 116 10.87 -3.13 7.05
C LEU A 116 9.68 -2.46 6.35
N GLU A 117 8.47 -2.86 6.71
CA GLU A 117 7.23 -2.27 6.18
C GLU A 117 7.10 -0.79 6.57
N TYR A 118 7.42 -0.44 7.81
CA TYR A 118 7.41 0.95 8.27
C TYR A 118 8.43 1.82 7.52
N VAL A 119 9.65 1.31 7.33
CA VAL A 119 10.68 1.99 6.53
C VAL A 119 10.17 2.22 5.11
N LEU A 120 9.53 1.22 4.49
CA LEU A 120 8.95 1.33 3.16
C LEU A 120 7.87 2.43 3.11
N TYR A 121 6.94 2.48 4.07
CA TYR A 121 5.91 3.52 4.12
C TYR A 121 6.49 4.92 4.32
N ILE A 122 7.52 5.07 5.16
CA ILE A 122 8.21 6.36 5.36
C ILE A 122 8.89 6.82 4.06
N VAL A 123 9.60 5.92 3.38
CA VAL A 123 10.30 6.22 2.13
C VAL A 123 9.30 6.62 1.03
N LEU A 124 8.22 5.84 0.86
CA LEU A 124 7.19 6.13 -0.13
C LEU A 124 6.43 7.41 0.19
N SER A 125 6.11 7.66 1.45
CA SER A 125 5.47 8.92 1.88
C SER A 125 6.37 10.12 1.60
N THR A 126 7.64 10.01 1.91
CA THR A 126 8.63 11.07 1.62
C THR A 126 8.75 11.33 0.11
N TYR A 127 8.74 10.27 -0.69
CA TYR A 127 8.73 10.39 -2.15
C TYR A 127 7.46 11.10 -2.64
N LEU A 128 6.28 10.69 -2.17
CA LEU A 128 5.00 11.30 -2.58
C LEU A 128 4.93 12.79 -2.21
N LEU A 129 5.50 13.19 -1.09
CA LEU A 129 5.50 14.60 -0.64
C LEU A 129 6.53 15.47 -1.34
N ARG A 130 7.71 14.91 -1.66
CA ARG A 130 8.87 15.71 -2.11
C ARG A 130 9.18 15.59 -3.60
N SER A 131 8.62 14.61 -4.30
CA SER A 131 8.90 14.42 -5.71
C SER A 131 8.23 15.46 -6.58
N GLU A 132 9.01 16.14 -7.38
CA GLU A 132 8.53 17.11 -8.37
C GLU A 132 7.65 16.43 -9.45
N HIS A 133 7.95 15.19 -9.83
CA HIS A 133 7.15 14.41 -10.75
C HIS A 133 5.76 14.08 -10.21
N VAL A 134 5.68 13.76 -8.92
CA VAL A 134 4.39 13.54 -8.23
C VAL A 134 3.60 14.85 -8.25
N ARG A 135 4.25 15.95 -7.90
CA ARG A 135 3.62 17.27 -7.89
C ARG A 135 3.10 17.64 -9.28
N MET A 136 3.93 17.50 -10.32
CA MET A 136 3.51 17.80 -11.70
C MET A 136 2.34 16.91 -12.15
N ARG A 137 2.35 15.62 -11.78
CA ARG A 137 1.29 14.69 -12.20
C ARG A 137 -0.06 15.01 -11.57
N PHE A 138 -0.08 15.40 -10.29
CA PHE A 138 -1.31 15.59 -9.52
C PHE A 138 -1.74 17.06 -9.35
N GLN A 139 -0.89 18.02 -9.66
CA GLN A 139 -1.22 19.47 -9.60
C GLN A 139 -1.51 20.07 -10.97
N ALA A 140 -1.13 19.46 -12.06
CA ALA A 140 -1.34 19.96 -13.42
C ALA A 140 -2.81 19.99 -13.87
N THR A 141 -3.73 19.55 -13.02
CA THR A 141 -5.18 19.49 -13.34
C THR A 141 -5.95 20.73 -12.84
N ILE A 142 -5.24 21.71 -12.28
CA ILE A 142 -5.83 23.00 -11.85
C ILE A 142 -5.43 24.06 -12.88
N GLY A 143 -6.00 23.97 -14.06
CA GLY A 143 -5.91 24.95 -15.13
C GLY A 143 -7.19 25.03 -15.89
#